data_a8aef8013c399cc2dd06d0faa14f48c1
#
_entry.id   a8aef8013c399cc2dd06d0faa14f48c1
#
_cell.length_a   1.000
_cell.length_b   1.000
_cell.length_c   1.000
_cell.angle_alpha   90.00
_cell.angle_beta   90.00
_cell.angle_gamma   90.00
#
_symmetry.space_group_name_H-M   'P 1'
#
loop_
_entity.id
_entity.type
_entity.pdbx_description
1 polymer ?
#
loop_
_entity_poly.entity_id
_entity_poly.type
_entity_poly.pdbx_seq_one_letter_code
_entity_poly.pdbx_strand_id
1 'polypeptide(L)'
;MSLPDFTGECFIGGRWLKGAGATFTSIAPADGAVIWTGAEAGVADVEVAVAAAREAFPAWRRRSIEERIAFVRAFAKLVDANKAEMAAVISRSTGKPLWDAATEAAAMIGKAELSIKAYSERTPTKEAAAGAFVARISHHPHGVMAVLGPFNFPGHLPNGHIMPALIAGNTVIFHPSAQHTQLA
;
A
#
# COMPACT_ATOMS: atom_id res chain seq x y z
N MET A 1 -17.70 -6.37 17.82
CA MET A 1 -17.49 -6.58 16.38
C MET A 1 -16.36 -7.59 16.25
N SER A 2 -16.59 -8.74 15.62
CA SER A 2 -15.53 -9.73 15.39
C SER A 2 -14.60 -9.17 14.30
N LEU A 3 -13.28 -9.35 14.49
CA LEU A 3 -12.31 -9.05 13.45
C LEU A 3 -12.41 -10.11 12.35
N PRO A 4 -12.02 -9.77 11.11
CA PRO A 4 -11.94 -10.75 10.03
C PRO A 4 -10.90 -11.83 10.35
N ASP A 5 -11.08 -13.01 9.79
CA ASP A 5 -10.09 -14.08 9.86
C ASP A 5 -8.90 -13.75 8.97
N PHE A 6 -7.73 -13.59 9.57
CA PHE A 6 -6.49 -13.32 8.86
C PHE A 6 -5.80 -14.66 8.50
N THR A 7 -5.64 -14.93 7.22
CA THR A 7 -4.99 -16.17 6.74
C THR A 7 -3.48 -16.16 6.94
N GLY A 8 -2.88 -14.97 7.00
CA GLY A 8 -1.44 -14.80 7.09
C GLY A 8 -0.68 -15.18 5.83
N GLU A 9 -1.37 -15.19 4.72
CA GLU A 9 -0.78 -15.46 3.42
C GLU A 9 -0.29 -14.17 2.75
N CYS A 10 0.72 -14.29 1.92
CA CYS A 10 1.23 -13.22 1.07
C CYS A 10 0.43 -13.14 -0.22
N PHE A 11 -0.03 -11.96 -0.61
CA PHE A 11 -0.69 -11.75 -1.91
C PHE A 11 0.35 -11.43 -2.98
N ILE A 12 0.68 -12.39 -3.83
CA ILE A 12 1.73 -12.26 -4.84
C ILE A 12 1.20 -12.70 -6.21
N GLY A 13 1.33 -11.85 -7.21
CA GLY A 13 0.93 -12.18 -8.59
C GLY A 13 -0.56 -12.53 -8.72
N GLY A 14 -1.42 -11.93 -7.91
CA GLY A 14 -2.86 -12.20 -7.89
C GLY A 14 -3.27 -13.46 -7.13
N ARG A 15 -2.37 -14.07 -6.34
CA ARG A 15 -2.62 -15.30 -5.58
C ARG A 15 -2.22 -15.13 -4.13
N TRP A 16 -2.96 -15.75 -3.22
CA TRP A 16 -2.59 -15.91 -1.84
C TRP A 16 -1.66 -17.10 -1.68
N LEU A 17 -0.49 -16.90 -1.08
CA LEU A 17 0.57 -17.89 -0.92
C LEU A 17 1.02 -17.90 0.55
N LYS A 18 1.18 -19.10 1.10
CA LYS A 18 1.73 -19.25 2.45
C LYS A 18 3.21 -18.88 2.44
N GLY A 19 3.65 -18.05 3.39
CA GLY A 19 5.06 -17.71 3.54
C GLY A 19 5.93 -18.94 3.87
N ALA A 20 7.16 -18.95 3.37
CA ALA A 20 8.14 -20.02 3.57
C ALA A 20 9.07 -19.79 4.77
N GLY A 21 8.93 -18.69 5.49
CA GLY A 21 9.75 -18.32 6.64
C GLY A 21 9.29 -18.93 7.96
N ALA A 22 9.84 -18.42 9.06
CA ALA A 22 9.52 -18.86 10.41
C ALA A 22 8.07 -18.49 10.79
N THR A 23 7.48 -19.29 11.67
CA THR A 23 6.19 -18.94 12.26
C THR A 23 6.37 -17.80 13.27
N PHE A 24 5.50 -16.81 13.21
CA PHE A 24 5.44 -15.75 14.20
C PHE A 24 4.00 -15.43 14.60
N THR A 25 3.85 -14.68 15.69
CA THR A 25 2.55 -14.37 16.30
C THR A 25 2.44 -12.87 16.53
N SER A 26 1.36 -12.26 16.06
CA SER A 26 0.99 -10.88 16.38
C SER A 26 0.12 -10.87 17.62
N ILE A 27 0.45 -9.98 18.56
CA ILE A 27 -0.18 -9.90 19.88
C ILE A 27 -0.79 -8.50 20.05
N ALA A 28 -2.01 -8.44 20.58
CA ALA A 28 -2.65 -7.19 20.96
C ALA A 28 -1.92 -6.57 22.16
N PRO A 29 -1.41 -5.34 22.06
CA PRO A 29 -0.65 -4.72 23.14
C PRO A 29 -1.52 -4.38 24.37
N ALA A 30 -2.82 -4.27 24.20
CA ALA A 30 -3.75 -3.89 25.27
C ALA A 30 -4.00 -5.01 26.31
N ASP A 31 -4.01 -6.26 25.88
CA ASP A 31 -4.40 -7.42 26.72
C ASP A 31 -3.52 -8.66 26.53
N GLY A 32 -2.52 -8.59 25.64
CA GLY A 32 -1.65 -9.72 25.34
C GLY A 32 -2.29 -10.84 24.53
N ALA A 33 -3.54 -10.69 24.08
CA ALA A 33 -4.20 -11.73 23.32
C ALA A 33 -3.59 -11.87 21.91
N VAL A 34 -3.50 -13.11 21.44
CA VAL A 34 -3.07 -13.40 20.06
C VAL A 34 -4.10 -12.85 19.08
N ILE A 35 -3.67 -12.02 18.16
CA ILE A 35 -4.48 -11.52 17.07
C ILE A 35 -4.39 -12.46 15.88
N TRP A 36 -3.16 -12.91 15.59
CA TRP A 36 -2.87 -13.70 14.41
C TRP A 36 -1.57 -14.50 14.60
N THR A 37 -1.52 -15.67 13.99
CA THR A 37 -0.31 -16.51 13.91
C THR A 37 -0.17 -17.01 12.46
N GLY A 38 1.03 -16.90 11.90
CA GLY A 38 1.30 -17.34 10.55
C GLY A 38 2.79 -17.44 10.25
N ALA A 39 3.14 -17.68 9.00
CA ALA A 39 4.52 -17.78 8.56
C ALA A 39 4.98 -16.46 7.92
N GLU A 40 6.21 -16.07 8.19
CA GLU A 40 6.87 -14.96 7.51
C GLU A 40 7.13 -15.30 6.04
N ALA A 41 7.22 -14.27 5.20
CA ALA A 41 7.78 -14.43 3.87
C ALA A 41 9.29 -14.69 3.97
N GLY A 42 9.75 -15.74 3.32
CA GLY A 42 11.18 -16.03 3.19
C GLY A 42 11.80 -15.28 2.00
N VAL A 43 13.13 -15.44 1.82
CA VAL A 43 13.85 -14.82 0.69
C VAL A 43 13.25 -15.22 -0.66
N ALA A 44 12.90 -16.49 -0.82
CA ALA A 44 12.29 -17.00 -2.06
C ALA A 44 10.95 -16.33 -2.36
N ASP A 45 10.12 -16.06 -1.34
CA ASP A 45 8.84 -15.37 -1.52
C ASP A 45 9.06 -13.92 -1.97
N VAL A 46 10.09 -13.25 -1.45
CA VAL A 46 10.47 -11.90 -1.88
C VAL A 46 10.92 -11.91 -3.34
N GLU A 47 11.71 -12.89 -3.76
CA GLU A 47 12.14 -13.03 -5.16
C GLU A 47 10.94 -13.23 -6.10
N VAL A 48 9.99 -14.08 -5.71
CA VAL A 48 8.73 -14.29 -6.47
C VAL A 48 7.91 -13.00 -6.53
N ALA A 49 7.80 -12.26 -5.43
CA ALA A 49 7.09 -10.98 -5.40
C ALA A 49 7.74 -9.94 -6.32
N VAL A 50 9.08 -9.84 -6.31
CA VAL A 50 9.83 -8.94 -7.19
C VAL A 50 9.62 -9.33 -8.67
N ALA A 51 9.69 -10.62 -8.98
CA ALA A 51 9.46 -11.11 -10.34
C ALA A 51 8.04 -10.79 -10.82
N ALA A 52 7.02 -11.07 -10.02
CA ALA A 52 5.62 -10.76 -10.33
C ALA A 52 5.37 -9.25 -10.52
N ALA A 53 5.95 -8.41 -9.66
CA ALA A 53 5.84 -6.96 -9.78
C ALA A 53 6.53 -6.43 -11.04
N ARG A 54 7.69 -6.98 -11.42
CA ARG A 54 8.39 -6.63 -12.66
C ARG A 54 7.62 -7.08 -13.90
N GLU A 55 7.01 -8.25 -13.87
CA GLU A 55 6.17 -8.75 -14.97
C GLU A 55 4.93 -7.87 -15.17
N ALA A 56 4.28 -7.43 -14.10
CA ALA A 56 3.11 -6.57 -14.16
C ALA A 56 3.44 -5.12 -14.63
N PHE A 57 4.65 -4.63 -14.38
CA PHE A 57 5.04 -3.24 -14.62
C PHE A 57 4.81 -2.76 -16.05
N PRO A 58 5.21 -3.46 -17.14
CA PRO A 58 5.01 -2.99 -18.50
C PRO A 58 3.54 -2.76 -18.87
N ALA A 59 2.63 -3.59 -18.37
CA ALA A 59 1.20 -3.43 -18.61
C ALA A 59 0.64 -2.26 -17.78
N TRP A 60 1.02 -2.15 -16.51
CA TRP A 60 0.56 -1.11 -15.60
C TRP A 60 1.00 0.29 -16.06
N ARG A 61 2.28 0.47 -16.43
CA ARG A 61 2.79 1.77 -16.88
C ARG A 61 2.16 2.28 -18.17
N ARG A 62 1.62 1.39 -19.02
CA ARG A 62 0.95 1.75 -20.27
C ARG A 62 -0.50 2.17 -20.09
N ARG A 63 -1.12 1.91 -18.92
CA ARG A 63 -2.47 2.41 -18.63
C ARG A 63 -2.47 3.93 -18.61
N SER A 64 -3.57 4.52 -19.03
CA SER A 64 -3.74 5.97 -18.95
C SER A 64 -3.70 6.43 -17.47
N ILE A 65 -3.46 7.72 -17.25
CA ILE A 65 -3.48 8.28 -15.89
C ILE A 65 -4.89 8.17 -15.28
N GLU A 66 -5.93 8.33 -16.10
CA GLU A 66 -7.32 8.22 -15.69
C GLU A 66 -7.66 6.81 -15.20
N GLU A 67 -7.17 5.78 -15.91
CA GLU A 67 -7.34 4.39 -15.48
C GLU A 67 -6.65 4.13 -14.14
N ARG A 68 -5.40 4.58 -13.96
CA ARG A 68 -4.68 4.41 -12.70
C ARG A 68 -5.36 5.15 -11.54
N ILE A 69 -5.85 6.36 -11.79
CA ILE A 69 -6.64 7.13 -10.83
C ILE A 69 -7.93 6.38 -10.45
N ALA A 70 -8.60 5.77 -11.42
CA ALA A 70 -9.83 5.00 -11.15
C ALA A 70 -9.57 3.83 -10.18
N PHE A 71 -8.44 3.12 -10.31
CA PHE A 71 -8.05 2.06 -9.36
C PHE A 71 -7.81 2.61 -7.94
N VAL A 72 -7.08 3.72 -7.82
CA VAL A 72 -6.80 4.34 -6.52
C VAL A 72 -8.09 4.83 -5.86
N ARG A 73 -9.01 5.42 -6.62
CA ARG A 73 -10.33 5.82 -6.10
C ARG A 73 -11.20 4.63 -5.71
N ALA A 74 -11.15 3.54 -6.48
CA ALA A 74 -11.87 2.31 -6.13
C ALA A 74 -11.36 1.73 -4.79
N PHE A 75 -10.04 1.71 -4.58
CA PHE A 75 -9.46 1.32 -3.30
C PHE A 75 -9.94 2.23 -2.15
N ALA A 76 -9.84 3.55 -2.30
CA ALA A 76 -10.30 4.49 -1.28
C ALA A 76 -11.80 4.31 -0.93
N LYS A 77 -12.63 4.02 -1.93
CA LYS A 77 -14.05 3.72 -1.74
C LYS A 77 -14.28 2.43 -0.96
N LEU A 78 -13.47 1.40 -1.19
CA LEU A 78 -13.53 0.15 -0.42
C LEU A 78 -13.11 0.39 1.04
N VAL A 79 -12.06 1.17 1.28
CA VAL A 79 -11.64 1.54 2.65
C VAL A 79 -12.75 2.34 3.35
N ASP A 80 -13.40 3.28 2.66
CA ASP A 80 -14.52 4.06 3.24
C ASP A 80 -15.71 3.17 3.60
N ALA A 81 -16.06 2.22 2.75
CA ALA A 81 -17.13 1.28 3.02
C ALA A 81 -16.85 0.38 4.24
N ASN A 82 -15.58 0.11 4.54
CA ASN A 82 -15.14 -0.76 5.63
C ASN A 82 -14.39 0.00 6.74
N LYS A 83 -14.51 1.33 6.81
CA LYS A 83 -13.70 2.17 7.71
C LYS A 83 -13.84 1.84 9.19
N ALA A 84 -15.00 1.41 9.64
CA ALA A 84 -15.21 1.03 11.04
C ALA A 84 -14.47 -0.27 11.39
N GLU A 85 -14.46 -1.24 10.49
CA GLU A 85 -13.71 -2.49 10.63
C GLU A 85 -12.20 -2.21 10.58
N MET A 86 -11.76 -1.40 9.62
CA MET A 86 -10.36 -0.97 9.52
C MET A 86 -9.89 -0.27 10.80
N ALA A 87 -10.69 0.65 11.36
CA ALA A 87 -10.37 1.30 12.62
C ALA A 87 -10.28 0.30 13.79
N ALA A 88 -11.14 -0.71 13.84
CA ALA A 88 -11.10 -1.74 14.86
C ALA A 88 -9.82 -2.59 14.76
N VAL A 89 -9.41 -2.99 13.54
CA VAL A 89 -8.16 -3.71 13.30
C VAL A 89 -6.95 -2.87 13.72
N ILE A 90 -6.90 -1.60 13.32
CA ILE A 90 -5.82 -0.67 13.70
C ILE A 90 -5.76 -0.53 15.23
N SER A 91 -6.89 -0.27 15.88
CA SER A 91 -6.96 -0.13 17.34
C SER A 91 -6.48 -1.39 18.06
N ARG A 92 -6.95 -2.56 17.64
CA ARG A 92 -6.60 -3.85 18.24
C ARG A 92 -5.12 -4.18 18.11
N SER A 93 -4.54 -3.93 16.92
CA SER A 93 -3.16 -4.28 16.65
C SER A 93 -2.15 -3.28 17.24
N THR A 94 -2.48 -1.99 17.26
CA THR A 94 -1.57 -0.93 17.73
C THR A 94 -1.75 -0.57 19.19
N GLY A 95 -2.88 -0.93 19.80
CA GLY A 95 -3.26 -0.52 21.14
C GLY A 95 -3.74 0.92 21.27
N LYS A 96 -3.84 1.68 20.16
CA LYS A 96 -4.35 3.04 20.19
C LYS A 96 -5.86 3.08 20.42
N PRO A 97 -6.41 4.15 21.02
CA PRO A 97 -7.85 4.30 21.19
C PRO A 97 -8.61 4.21 19.86
N LEU A 98 -9.82 3.66 19.88
CA LEU A 98 -10.62 3.47 18.66
C LEU A 98 -10.90 4.80 17.91
N TRP A 99 -11.09 5.89 18.64
CA TRP A 99 -11.30 7.21 18.03
C TRP A 99 -10.07 7.68 17.24
N ASP A 100 -8.84 7.39 17.73
CA ASP A 100 -7.60 7.72 17.03
C ASP A 100 -7.40 6.80 15.82
N ALA A 101 -7.63 5.51 15.96
CA ALA A 101 -7.63 4.56 14.86
C ALA A 101 -8.63 4.95 13.73
N ALA A 102 -9.79 5.50 14.10
CA ALA A 102 -10.76 6.02 13.13
C ALA A 102 -10.23 7.22 12.33
N THR A 103 -9.39 8.08 12.94
CA THR A 103 -8.73 9.17 12.22
C THR A 103 -7.70 8.65 11.22
N GLU A 104 -7.00 7.57 11.55
CA GLU A 104 -6.07 6.90 10.64
C GLU A 104 -6.79 6.30 9.43
N ALA A 105 -7.91 5.60 9.64
CA ALA A 105 -8.73 5.07 8.56
C ALA A 105 -9.25 6.19 7.64
N ALA A 106 -9.69 7.32 8.20
CA ALA A 106 -10.09 8.49 7.42
C ALA A 106 -8.92 9.08 6.61
N ALA A 107 -7.73 9.14 7.19
CA ALA A 107 -6.52 9.60 6.49
C ALA A 107 -6.13 8.67 5.33
N MET A 108 -6.32 7.35 5.45
CA MET A 108 -6.13 6.41 4.33
C MET A 108 -7.01 6.76 3.14
N ILE A 109 -8.30 7.06 3.38
CA ILE A 109 -9.26 7.46 2.33
C ILE A 109 -8.80 8.76 1.67
N GLY A 110 -8.47 9.77 2.46
CA GLY A 110 -8.06 11.09 1.97
C GLY A 110 -6.77 11.07 1.14
N LYS A 111 -5.90 10.06 1.33
CA LYS A 111 -4.64 9.92 0.58
C LYS A 111 -4.85 9.77 -0.92
N ALA A 112 -5.97 9.23 -1.37
CA ALA A 112 -6.27 9.06 -2.80
C ALA A 112 -6.27 10.42 -3.52
N GLU A 113 -7.15 11.33 -3.12
CA GLU A 113 -7.27 12.64 -3.77
C GLU A 113 -6.03 13.52 -3.53
N LEU A 114 -5.42 13.42 -2.35
CA LEU A 114 -4.17 14.12 -2.07
C LEU A 114 -3.04 13.67 -3.02
N SER A 115 -2.93 12.37 -3.27
CA SER A 115 -1.91 11.81 -4.18
C SER A 115 -2.19 12.18 -5.64
N ILE A 116 -3.45 12.19 -6.06
CA ILE A 116 -3.86 12.61 -7.41
C ILE A 116 -3.50 14.08 -7.63
N LYS A 117 -3.86 14.95 -6.69
CA LYS A 117 -3.52 16.37 -6.73
C LYS A 117 -2.01 16.57 -6.78
N ALA A 118 -1.27 15.90 -5.89
CA ALA A 118 0.19 16.00 -5.85
C ALA A 118 0.84 15.55 -7.16
N TYR A 119 0.34 14.49 -7.79
CA TYR A 119 0.83 14.04 -9.10
C TYR A 119 0.64 15.12 -10.18
N SER A 120 -0.57 15.66 -10.30
CA SER A 120 -0.87 16.69 -11.32
C SER A 120 -0.05 17.97 -11.13
N GLU A 121 0.22 18.38 -9.90
CA GLU A 121 0.97 19.60 -9.59
C GLU A 121 2.48 19.44 -9.72
N ARG A 122 3.02 18.28 -9.40
CA ARG A 122 4.47 18.06 -9.26
C ARG A 122 5.12 17.40 -10.46
N THR A 123 4.34 16.71 -11.30
CA THR A 123 4.87 15.95 -12.45
C THR A 123 4.33 16.38 -13.82
N PRO A 124 3.95 17.67 -14.04
CA PRO A 124 3.55 18.09 -15.36
C PRO A 124 4.74 18.01 -16.34
N THR A 125 4.44 17.69 -17.59
CA THR A 125 5.41 17.90 -18.66
C THR A 125 5.62 19.41 -18.84
N LYS A 126 6.87 19.84 -18.87
CA LYS A 126 7.26 21.24 -19.09
C LYS A 126 8.07 21.34 -20.37
N GLU A 127 7.79 22.35 -21.18
CA GLU A 127 8.55 22.65 -22.36
C GLU A 127 9.00 24.13 -22.34
N ALA A 128 10.20 24.40 -22.83
CA ALA A 128 10.77 25.72 -22.92
C ALA A 128 11.60 25.86 -24.21
N ALA A 129 11.56 27.02 -24.82
CA ALA A 129 12.45 27.34 -25.95
C ALA A 129 13.92 27.36 -25.49
N ALA A 130 14.79 26.71 -26.24
CA ALA A 130 16.23 26.62 -25.99
C ALA A 130 17.00 26.89 -27.32
N GLY A 131 17.02 28.11 -27.75
CA GLY A 131 17.57 28.49 -29.05
C GLY A 131 16.78 27.86 -30.21
N ALA A 132 17.46 27.05 -31.04
CA ALA A 132 16.82 26.30 -32.14
C ALA A 132 16.13 25.01 -31.71
N PHE A 133 16.13 24.67 -30.40
CA PHE A 133 15.59 23.44 -29.82
C PHE A 133 14.45 23.75 -28.88
N VAL A 134 13.68 22.70 -28.53
CA VAL A 134 12.71 22.70 -27.42
C VAL A 134 13.25 21.80 -26.34
N ALA A 135 13.51 22.36 -25.16
CA ALA A 135 13.82 21.59 -23.97
C ALA A 135 12.52 21.02 -23.36
N ARG A 136 12.48 19.72 -23.07
CA ARG A 136 11.32 19.06 -22.50
C ARG A 136 11.71 18.31 -21.23
N ILE A 137 10.96 18.54 -20.16
CA ILE A 137 11.03 17.77 -18.91
C ILE A 137 9.80 16.91 -18.83
N SER A 138 10.00 15.61 -18.67
CA SER A 138 8.93 14.63 -18.45
C SER A 138 9.30 13.66 -17.33
N HIS A 139 8.30 13.15 -16.66
CA HIS A 139 8.46 12.20 -15.55
C HIS A 139 8.04 10.80 -16.01
N HIS A 140 8.82 9.79 -15.61
CA HIS A 140 8.61 8.41 -15.96
C HIS A 140 8.59 7.54 -14.68
N PRO A 141 7.82 6.44 -14.65
CA PRO A 141 7.85 5.52 -13.52
C PRO A 141 9.21 4.83 -13.41
N HIS A 142 9.66 4.59 -12.19
CA HIS A 142 10.92 3.90 -11.90
C HIS A 142 10.85 2.39 -12.17
N GLY A 143 9.69 1.77 -11.99
CA GLY A 143 9.52 0.32 -12.10
C GLY A 143 8.81 -0.26 -10.87
N VAL A 144 9.51 -1.09 -10.11
CA VAL A 144 9.02 -1.68 -8.87
C VAL A 144 9.46 -0.84 -7.69
N MET A 145 8.50 -0.43 -6.85
CA MET A 145 8.75 0.29 -5.61
C MET A 145 8.59 -0.64 -4.41
N ALA A 146 9.61 -0.70 -3.54
CA ALA A 146 9.48 -1.34 -2.24
C ALA A 146 8.96 -0.32 -1.23
N VAL A 147 7.90 -0.69 -0.51
CA VAL A 147 7.31 0.09 0.58
C VAL A 147 7.44 -0.69 1.87
N LEU A 148 8.16 -0.13 2.85
CA LEU A 148 8.32 -0.71 4.18
C LEU A 148 7.38 0.00 5.15
N GLY A 149 6.44 -0.73 5.69
CA GLY A 149 5.41 -0.20 6.59
C GLY A 149 5.95 0.03 8.01
N PRO A 150 5.64 1.17 8.64
CA PRO A 150 5.99 1.43 10.02
C PRO A 150 4.97 0.81 10.98
N PHE A 151 5.35 0.72 12.26
CA PHE A 151 4.49 0.16 13.30
C PHE A 151 3.45 1.14 13.84
N ASN A 152 3.72 2.44 13.83
CA ASN A 152 2.91 3.46 14.53
C ASN A 152 1.68 3.95 13.74
N PHE A 153 1.73 3.93 12.42
CA PHE A 153 0.62 4.24 11.50
C PHE A 153 0.60 3.23 10.35
N PRO A 154 0.26 1.97 10.66
CA PRO A 154 0.46 0.85 9.73
C PRO A 154 -0.43 0.90 8.48
N GLY A 155 -1.56 1.59 8.53
CA GLY A 155 -2.43 1.82 7.37
C GLY A 155 -2.10 3.11 6.62
N HIS A 156 -2.04 4.23 7.33
CA HIS A 156 -1.93 5.56 6.74
C HIS A 156 -0.60 5.83 6.03
N LEU A 157 0.54 5.53 6.69
CA LEU A 157 1.85 5.86 6.12
C LEU A 157 2.20 5.03 4.89
N PRO A 158 2.01 3.70 4.86
CA PRO A 158 2.22 2.93 3.64
C PRO A 158 1.38 3.43 2.46
N ASN A 159 0.11 3.78 2.69
CA ASN A 159 -0.75 4.34 1.64
C ASN A 159 -0.24 5.67 1.09
N GLY A 160 0.49 6.45 1.90
CA GLY A 160 1.17 7.67 1.47
C GLY A 160 2.29 7.42 0.46
N HIS A 161 2.78 6.19 0.32
CA HIS A 161 3.79 5.77 -0.65
C HIS A 161 3.20 4.90 -1.76
N ILE A 162 2.28 3.99 -1.43
CA ILE A 162 1.65 3.07 -2.38
C ILE A 162 0.81 3.83 -3.41
N MET A 163 -0.10 4.69 -2.97
CA MET A 163 -0.99 5.41 -3.88
C MET A 163 -0.26 6.29 -4.89
N PRO A 164 0.67 7.19 -4.50
CA PRO A 164 1.40 8.00 -5.47
C PRO A 164 2.30 7.16 -6.38
N ALA A 165 2.87 6.04 -5.90
CA ALA A 165 3.64 5.13 -6.72
C ALA A 165 2.79 4.50 -7.84
N LEU A 166 1.58 4.01 -7.49
CA LEU A 166 0.64 3.43 -8.46
C LEU A 166 0.16 4.48 -9.47
N ILE A 167 -0.18 5.71 -9.02
CA ILE A 167 -0.58 6.82 -9.89
C ILE A 167 0.54 7.17 -10.87
N ALA A 168 1.79 7.21 -10.41
CA ALA A 168 2.95 7.47 -11.26
C ALA A 168 3.27 6.33 -12.25
N GLY A 169 2.59 5.19 -12.16
CA GLY A 169 2.76 4.05 -13.06
C GLY A 169 3.77 3.01 -12.59
N ASN A 170 4.20 3.05 -11.32
CA ASN A 170 5.02 2.01 -10.72
C ASN A 170 4.16 0.84 -10.24
N THR A 171 4.74 -0.35 -10.16
CA THR A 171 4.24 -1.47 -9.37
C THR A 171 4.84 -1.43 -7.97
N VAL A 172 4.22 -2.10 -7.00
CA VAL A 172 4.60 -1.99 -5.59
C VAL A 172 4.78 -3.36 -4.98
N ILE A 173 5.80 -3.50 -4.14
CA ILE A 173 5.94 -4.56 -3.16
C ILE A 173 5.77 -3.90 -1.79
N PHE A 174 4.78 -4.34 -1.04
CA PHE A 174 4.54 -3.83 0.31
C PHE A 174 4.96 -4.87 1.34
N HIS A 175 5.85 -4.46 2.24
CA HIS A 175 6.22 -5.21 3.43
C HIS A 175 5.67 -4.47 4.64
N PRO A 176 4.60 -4.97 5.27
CA PRO A 176 4.03 -4.37 6.46
C PRO A 176 4.99 -4.53 7.66
N SER A 177 4.77 -3.75 8.72
CA SER A 177 5.43 -4.01 9.99
C SER A 177 5.06 -5.41 10.49
N ALA A 178 6.02 -6.17 10.98
CA ALA A 178 5.79 -7.50 11.56
C ALA A 178 4.75 -7.49 12.71
N GLN A 179 4.58 -6.35 13.38
CA GLN A 179 3.60 -6.17 14.45
C GLN A 179 2.15 -6.01 13.93
N HIS A 180 1.97 -5.59 12.67
CA HIS A 180 0.67 -5.17 12.10
C HIS A 180 0.44 -5.71 10.69
N THR A 181 0.83 -6.95 10.44
CA THR A 181 0.69 -7.63 9.14
C THR A 181 -0.76 -7.74 8.67
N GLN A 182 -1.71 -7.77 9.59
CA GLN A 182 -3.15 -7.83 9.30
C GLN A 182 -3.72 -6.56 8.64
N LEU A 183 -2.92 -5.51 8.48
CA LEU A 183 -3.30 -4.25 7.80
C LEU A 183 -2.75 -4.14 6.38
N ALA A 184 -2.07 -5.17 5.88
CA ALA A 184 -1.49 -5.23 4.54
C ALA A 184 -2.51 -5.59 3.46
#